data_cf9f8cbcbb9e63b8fb23e5ce49fdff96
#
_entry.id   cf9f8cbcbb9e63b8fb23e5ce49fdff96
#
_cell.length_a   1.000
_cell.length_b   1.000
_cell.length_c   1.000
_cell.angle_alpha   90.00
_cell.angle_beta   90.00
_cell.angle_gamma   90.00
#
_symmetry.space_group_name_H-M   'P 1'
#
loop_
_entity.id
_entity.type
_entity.pdbx_description
1 polymer ?
#
loop_
_entity_poly.entity_id
_entity_poly.type
_entity_poly.pdbx_seq_one_letter_code
_entity_poly.pdbx_strand_id
1 'polypeptide(L)'
;VEGASLLDWPITLADLAPYYDKAEKKLGVTRTNGIPGLPGNNNFKVFEAGAKKLGYKEVHTGRMAINPVDHDDRMACQQTGFCFQGCKWGAKWSAAYTDIPRGEATGNLEVREHAHVARILHNDQGKVTGVEYFDKDGALQMQKARVVCVAGNSLESPRMLLNSATSMFPDGLANSSGMVGKNYMRHMTGSVYASFDKPVRMWRGTTMAGIIQDEARHDPSRGFVGGYELETLGLGVPFMAAFLDPGAWGRSFTSAMDSYENMAGMWIVGEDMPQESNCVTLNDAVKDKWGMPVANVHFTDHPNDIAMRNHAYKQGKAVYEAVGATRTFPTPPYPSTHNLGTNRMSAKAQDGVVNKWGQTHDIDNLFISDGSQFTTGAAENPTLTIVSLAIRQADRIASEMTRKAL
;
A
#
# COMPACT_ATOMS: atom_id res chain seq x y z
N VAL A 1 6.96 -8.41 -21.04
CA VAL A 1 7.76 -7.16 -20.95
C VAL A 1 9.19 -7.57 -20.65
N GLU A 2 10.14 -7.14 -21.49
CA GLU A 2 11.55 -7.50 -21.33
C GLU A 2 12.10 -6.95 -20.00
N GLY A 3 12.82 -7.77 -19.24
CA GLY A 3 13.36 -7.40 -17.92
C GLY A 3 12.38 -7.48 -16.74
N ALA A 4 11.10 -7.65 -17.00
CA ALA A 4 10.11 -7.84 -15.94
C ALA A 4 9.91 -9.32 -15.59
N SER A 5 9.74 -9.63 -14.32
CA SER A 5 9.47 -10.98 -13.80
C SER A 5 7.96 -11.18 -13.52
N LEU A 6 7.12 -10.86 -14.51
CA LEU A 6 5.67 -10.98 -14.41
C LEU A 6 5.26 -12.43 -14.12
N LEU A 7 4.29 -12.60 -13.26
CA LEU A 7 3.71 -13.88 -12.88
C LEU A 7 2.20 -13.73 -12.68
N ASP A 8 1.43 -14.69 -13.16
CA ASP A 8 -0.01 -14.71 -12.93
C ASP A 8 -0.33 -14.96 -11.46
N TRP A 9 -1.38 -14.30 -10.99
CA TRP A 9 -1.95 -14.60 -9.68
C TRP A 9 -2.52 -16.02 -9.69
N PRO A 10 -2.18 -16.89 -8.70
CA PRO A 10 -2.73 -18.25 -8.63
C PRO A 10 -4.18 -18.29 -8.08
N ILE A 11 -4.86 -17.16 -8.11
CA ILE A 11 -6.26 -16.94 -7.71
C ILE A 11 -6.95 -16.06 -8.75
N THR A 12 -8.25 -16.24 -8.91
CA THR A 12 -9.07 -15.46 -9.82
C THR A 12 -9.83 -14.36 -9.09
N LEU A 13 -10.38 -13.41 -9.84
CA LEU A 13 -11.30 -12.41 -9.29
C LEU A 13 -12.53 -13.08 -8.65
N ALA A 14 -13.02 -14.18 -9.23
CA ALA A 14 -14.14 -14.93 -8.67
C ALA A 14 -13.83 -15.54 -7.29
N ASP A 15 -12.57 -15.96 -7.06
CA ASP A 15 -12.13 -16.44 -5.75
C ASP A 15 -12.09 -15.32 -4.69
N LEU A 16 -11.84 -14.08 -5.10
CA LEU A 16 -11.71 -12.93 -4.21
C LEU A 16 -12.99 -12.12 -4.04
N ALA A 17 -13.90 -12.14 -5.00
CA ALA A 17 -15.11 -11.31 -4.97
C ALA A 17 -15.90 -11.40 -3.65
N PRO A 18 -16.15 -12.60 -3.05
CA PRO A 18 -16.85 -12.68 -1.78
C PRO A 18 -16.09 -12.03 -0.61
N TYR A 19 -14.78 -11.97 -0.72
CA TYR A 19 -13.91 -11.36 0.30
C TYR A 19 -13.77 -9.85 0.11
N TYR A 20 -13.83 -9.37 -1.13
CA TYR A 20 -14.01 -7.94 -1.41
C TYR A 20 -15.31 -7.43 -0.81
N ASP A 21 -16.43 -8.12 -0.99
CA ASP A 21 -17.71 -7.75 -0.38
C ASP A 21 -17.63 -7.69 1.14
N LYS A 22 -16.98 -8.67 1.77
CA LYS A 22 -16.75 -8.68 3.23
C LYS A 22 -15.87 -7.49 3.66
N ALA A 23 -14.77 -7.23 2.95
CA ALA A 23 -13.84 -6.16 3.25
C ALA A 23 -14.50 -4.78 3.07
N GLU A 24 -15.20 -4.54 1.97
CA GLU A 24 -15.92 -3.28 1.70
C GLU A 24 -16.94 -2.97 2.80
N LYS A 25 -17.74 -3.95 3.22
CA LYS A 25 -18.69 -3.81 4.32
C LYS A 25 -17.97 -3.49 5.63
N LYS A 26 -16.92 -4.24 5.94
CA LYS A 26 -16.13 -4.11 7.17
C LYS A 26 -15.47 -2.73 7.30
N LEU A 27 -14.88 -2.25 6.22
CA LEU A 27 -14.18 -0.96 6.21
C LEU A 27 -15.13 0.24 6.07
N GLY A 28 -16.37 0.01 5.64
CA GLY A 28 -17.31 1.09 5.33
C GLY A 28 -16.89 1.84 4.07
N VAL A 29 -16.57 1.10 3.00
CA VAL A 29 -16.09 1.70 1.75
C VAL A 29 -17.20 2.50 1.07
N THR A 30 -16.93 3.76 0.75
CA THR A 30 -17.87 4.64 0.05
C THR A 30 -18.22 4.12 -1.33
N ARG A 31 -19.42 4.43 -1.83
CA ARG A 31 -19.96 4.03 -3.16
C ARG A 31 -20.16 2.51 -3.30
N THR A 32 -20.15 1.79 -2.20
CA THR A 32 -20.48 0.36 -2.13
C THR A 32 -21.48 0.12 -0.99
N ASN A 33 -22.21 -0.98 -1.04
CA ASN A 33 -23.10 -1.42 0.04
C ASN A 33 -24.10 -0.33 0.53
N GLY A 34 -24.54 0.56 -0.35
CA GLY A 34 -25.45 1.66 -0.01
C GLY A 34 -24.79 2.85 0.69
N ILE A 35 -23.49 2.81 0.93
CA ILE A 35 -22.75 3.95 1.50
C ILE A 35 -22.49 4.98 0.41
N PRO A 36 -22.91 6.25 0.57
CA PRO A 36 -22.73 7.28 -0.44
C PRO A 36 -21.26 7.67 -0.62
N GLY A 37 -20.95 8.35 -1.74
CA GLY A 37 -19.63 8.96 -1.93
C GLY A 37 -19.41 10.14 -1.00
N LEU A 38 -18.13 10.45 -0.71
CA LEU A 38 -17.77 11.69 -0.02
C LEU A 38 -18.08 12.90 -0.89
N PRO A 39 -18.47 14.05 -0.31
CA PRO A 39 -18.60 15.29 -1.06
C PRO A 39 -17.24 15.74 -1.58
N GLY A 40 -17.19 16.19 -2.84
CA GLY A 40 -15.99 16.75 -3.45
C GLY A 40 -15.59 18.10 -2.82
N ASN A 41 -14.33 18.22 -2.39
CA ASN A 41 -13.76 19.49 -1.97
C ASN A 41 -13.39 20.38 -3.17
N ASN A 42 -12.84 21.55 -2.92
CA ASN A 42 -12.48 22.47 -4.00
C ASN A 42 -11.38 21.91 -4.92
N ASN A 43 -10.42 21.16 -4.36
CA ASN A 43 -9.40 20.49 -5.15
C ASN A 43 -10.04 19.54 -6.16
N PHE A 44 -10.98 18.71 -5.71
CA PHE A 44 -11.74 17.80 -6.59
C PHE A 44 -12.53 18.55 -7.65
N LYS A 45 -13.21 19.66 -7.30
CA LYS A 45 -14.03 20.41 -8.27
C LYS A 45 -13.19 20.97 -9.42
N VAL A 46 -11.99 21.46 -9.14
CA VAL A 46 -11.04 21.93 -10.18
C VAL A 46 -10.56 20.78 -11.04
N PHE A 47 -10.17 19.68 -10.41
CA PHE A 47 -9.74 18.45 -11.05
C PHE A 47 -10.83 17.85 -11.95
N GLU A 48 -12.06 17.70 -11.45
CA GLU A 48 -13.21 17.19 -12.18
C GLU A 48 -13.55 18.09 -13.39
N ALA A 49 -13.52 19.40 -13.22
CA ALA A 49 -13.81 20.33 -14.30
C ALA A 49 -12.79 20.21 -15.45
N GLY A 50 -11.51 20.04 -15.12
CA GLY A 50 -10.44 19.80 -16.11
C GLY A 50 -10.60 18.46 -16.81
N ALA A 51 -10.81 17.41 -16.04
CA ALA A 51 -11.03 16.07 -16.55
C ALA A 51 -12.22 16.00 -17.55
N LYS A 52 -13.36 16.60 -17.20
CA LYS A 52 -14.53 16.68 -18.07
C LYS A 52 -14.26 17.43 -19.38
N LYS A 53 -13.49 18.50 -19.34
CA LYS A 53 -13.09 19.24 -20.56
C LYS A 53 -12.20 18.41 -21.50
N LEU A 54 -11.41 17.50 -20.96
CA LEU A 54 -10.57 16.57 -21.72
C LEU A 54 -11.32 15.31 -22.17
N GLY A 55 -12.60 15.14 -21.77
CA GLY A 55 -13.43 14.01 -22.17
C GLY A 55 -13.30 12.76 -21.29
N TYR A 56 -12.64 12.85 -20.14
CA TYR A 56 -12.60 11.78 -19.15
C TYR A 56 -14.01 11.46 -18.62
N LYS A 57 -14.32 10.19 -18.43
CA LYS A 57 -15.65 9.69 -18.09
C LYS A 57 -15.72 9.09 -16.68
N GLU A 58 -14.67 8.42 -16.26
CA GLU A 58 -14.56 7.76 -14.95
C GLU A 58 -13.97 8.73 -13.92
N VAL A 59 -14.71 9.82 -13.64
CA VAL A 59 -14.29 10.88 -12.71
C VAL A 59 -15.27 10.98 -11.56
N HIS A 60 -14.80 10.71 -10.35
CA HIS A 60 -15.66 10.71 -9.17
C HIS A 60 -14.86 10.87 -7.87
N THR A 61 -15.57 11.16 -6.76
CA THR A 61 -14.95 10.95 -5.45
C THR A 61 -14.76 9.46 -5.24
N GLY A 62 -13.52 9.07 -4.95
CA GLY A 62 -13.09 7.67 -4.96
C GLY A 62 -13.81 6.78 -3.96
N ARG A 63 -13.61 5.47 -4.11
CA ARG A 63 -13.94 4.49 -3.09
C ARG A 63 -12.95 4.64 -1.94
N MET A 64 -13.42 4.99 -0.77
CA MET A 64 -12.58 5.30 0.40
C MET A 64 -13.16 4.69 1.66
N ALA A 65 -12.33 4.19 2.55
CA ALA A 65 -12.71 3.73 3.88
C ALA A 65 -12.85 4.91 4.86
N ILE A 66 -13.68 5.89 4.48
CA ILE A 66 -13.95 7.11 5.26
C ILE A 66 -15.47 7.31 5.29
N ASN A 67 -16.06 7.36 6.47
CA ASN A 67 -17.50 7.50 6.66
C ASN A 67 -18.03 8.85 6.11
N PRO A 68 -18.92 8.87 5.13
CA PRO A 68 -19.61 10.10 4.69
C PRO A 68 -20.81 10.44 5.58
N VAL A 69 -21.35 9.46 6.28
CA VAL A 69 -22.40 9.52 7.28
C VAL A 69 -21.95 8.69 8.48
N ASP A 70 -22.59 8.87 9.64
CA ASP A 70 -22.27 8.03 10.81
C ASP A 70 -22.48 6.55 10.47
N HIS A 71 -21.47 5.73 10.70
CA HIS A 71 -21.48 4.30 10.37
C HIS A 71 -20.53 3.52 11.28
N ASP A 72 -20.98 2.36 11.75
CA ASP A 72 -20.15 1.42 12.51
C ASP A 72 -19.55 2.05 13.77
N ASP A 73 -20.38 2.77 14.55
CA ASP A 73 -20.02 3.52 15.77
C ASP A 73 -18.97 4.62 15.57
N ARG A 74 -18.73 5.02 14.34
CA ARG A 74 -17.79 6.08 13.95
C ARG A 74 -18.52 7.25 13.32
N MET A 75 -18.06 8.46 13.64
CA MET A 75 -18.64 9.69 13.11
C MET A 75 -18.43 9.85 11.61
N ALA A 76 -19.28 10.65 10.98
CA ALA A 76 -19.08 11.14 9.62
C ALA A 76 -17.85 12.05 9.50
N CYS A 77 -17.24 12.08 8.32
CA CYS A 77 -16.12 12.96 8.01
C CYS A 77 -16.51 14.44 8.11
N GLN A 78 -15.83 15.18 8.93
CA GLN A 78 -16.04 16.61 9.14
C GLN A 78 -15.21 17.50 8.20
N GLN A 79 -14.59 16.91 7.16
CA GLN A 79 -13.84 17.62 6.11
C GLN A 79 -12.72 18.54 6.67
N THR A 80 -12.02 18.10 7.72
CA THR A 80 -11.00 18.92 8.41
C THR A 80 -9.60 18.87 7.77
N GLY A 81 -9.36 17.99 6.80
CA GLY A 81 -8.10 17.94 6.05
C GLY A 81 -6.92 17.26 6.76
N PHE A 82 -7.13 16.59 7.90
CA PHE A 82 -6.07 15.94 8.70
C PHE A 82 -6.00 14.41 8.50
N CYS A 83 -6.28 13.92 7.29
CA CYS A 83 -6.38 12.48 7.03
C CYS A 83 -5.06 11.73 7.28
N PHE A 84 -3.90 12.37 7.09
CA PHE A 84 -2.58 11.77 7.32
C PHE A 84 -2.03 11.94 8.74
N GLN A 85 -2.62 12.84 9.54
CA GLN A 85 -2.11 13.23 10.84
C GLN A 85 -2.97 12.71 12.01
N GLY A 86 -3.79 11.69 11.72
CA GLY A 86 -4.76 11.16 12.66
C GLY A 86 -6.16 11.75 12.44
N CYS A 87 -7.15 10.88 12.29
CA CYS A 87 -8.54 11.29 12.11
C CYS A 87 -9.20 11.48 13.46
N LYS A 88 -9.27 12.73 13.96
CA LYS A 88 -9.90 13.07 15.26
C LYS A 88 -11.32 12.49 15.42
N TRP A 89 -12.06 12.37 14.32
CA TRP A 89 -13.47 11.97 14.33
C TRP A 89 -13.66 10.46 14.17
N GLY A 90 -12.58 9.68 13.98
CA GLY A 90 -12.68 8.26 13.69
C GLY A 90 -13.36 7.92 12.35
N ALA A 91 -13.67 8.92 11.52
CA ALA A 91 -14.34 8.73 10.24
C ALA A 91 -13.52 7.88 9.27
N LYS A 92 -12.20 8.08 9.21
CA LYS A 92 -11.28 7.23 8.46
C LYS A 92 -11.10 5.90 9.20
N TRP A 93 -11.33 4.77 8.53
CA TRP A 93 -11.14 3.46 9.12
C TRP A 93 -9.69 3.23 9.58
N SER A 94 -9.55 2.58 10.72
CA SER A 94 -8.27 2.10 11.25
C SER A 94 -8.52 0.90 12.17
N ALA A 95 -7.69 -0.13 12.06
CA ALA A 95 -7.76 -1.29 12.95
C ALA A 95 -7.60 -0.91 14.43
N ALA A 96 -6.86 0.16 14.72
CA ALA A 96 -6.58 0.61 16.08
C ALA A 96 -7.81 0.98 16.91
N TYR A 97 -8.88 1.43 16.29
CA TYR A 97 -10.13 1.79 16.97
C TYR A 97 -11.37 1.07 16.43
N THR A 98 -11.17 0.03 15.62
CA THR A 98 -12.24 -0.85 15.12
C THR A 98 -11.99 -2.31 15.48
N ASP A 99 -11.12 -2.99 14.73
CA ASP A 99 -10.92 -4.44 14.84
C ASP A 99 -10.16 -4.86 16.10
N ILE A 100 -9.15 -4.09 16.50
CA ILE A 100 -8.34 -4.45 17.69
C ILE A 100 -9.20 -4.41 18.96
N PRO A 101 -9.89 -3.31 19.31
CA PRO A 101 -10.74 -3.29 20.49
C PRO A 101 -11.86 -4.34 20.46
N ARG A 102 -12.43 -4.61 19.29
CA ARG A 102 -13.45 -5.65 19.12
C ARG A 102 -12.89 -7.05 19.31
N GLY A 103 -11.70 -7.28 18.81
CA GLY A 103 -10.99 -8.56 19.00
C GLY A 103 -10.66 -8.80 20.47
N GLU A 104 -10.12 -7.79 21.15
CA GLU A 104 -9.81 -7.85 22.60
C GLU A 104 -11.07 -8.09 23.45
N ALA A 105 -12.19 -7.44 23.11
CA ALA A 105 -13.47 -7.63 23.78
C ALA A 105 -14.01 -9.08 23.70
N THR A 106 -13.55 -9.90 22.74
CA THR A 106 -13.88 -11.32 22.66
C THR A 106 -13.13 -12.18 23.70
N GLY A 107 -12.07 -11.64 24.31
CA GLY A 107 -11.14 -12.40 25.16
C GLY A 107 -10.21 -13.35 24.42
N ASN A 108 -10.22 -13.34 23.06
CA ASN A 108 -9.41 -14.22 22.22
C ASN A 108 -8.26 -13.49 21.51
N LEU A 109 -8.12 -12.18 21.69
CA LEU A 109 -7.02 -11.36 21.16
C LEU A 109 -6.27 -10.72 22.31
N GLU A 110 -4.94 -10.86 22.29
CA GLU A 110 -4.00 -10.11 23.11
C GLU A 110 -3.09 -9.29 22.17
N VAL A 111 -3.01 -7.98 22.37
CA VAL A 111 -2.04 -7.12 21.70
C VAL A 111 -0.85 -6.90 22.63
N ARG A 112 0.33 -7.32 22.20
CA ARG A 112 1.56 -7.14 22.95
C ARG A 112 2.38 -6.01 22.37
N GLU A 113 2.30 -4.86 22.99
CA GLU A 113 3.08 -3.68 22.62
C GLU A 113 4.54 -3.81 23.03
N HIS A 114 5.41 -3.02 22.39
CA HIS A 114 6.85 -3.02 22.64
C HIS A 114 7.51 -4.41 22.51
N ALA A 115 6.95 -5.27 21.69
CA ALA A 115 7.44 -6.60 21.38
C ALA A 115 8.03 -6.63 19.97
N HIS A 116 9.35 -6.52 19.85
CA HIS A 116 10.04 -6.56 18.56
C HIS A 116 10.42 -8.00 18.22
N VAL A 117 9.71 -8.62 17.29
CA VAL A 117 9.99 -10.00 16.85
C VAL A 117 11.34 -10.03 16.14
N ALA A 118 12.25 -10.84 16.65
CA ALA A 118 13.60 -11.02 16.13
C ALA A 118 13.70 -12.19 15.16
N ARG A 119 13.05 -13.32 15.49
CA ARG A 119 13.14 -14.56 14.71
C ARG A 119 11.86 -15.38 14.83
N ILE A 120 11.58 -16.15 13.78
CA ILE A 120 10.60 -17.23 13.79
C ILE A 120 11.33 -18.53 14.11
N LEU A 121 10.79 -19.30 15.06
CA LEU A 121 11.37 -20.56 15.53
C LEU A 121 10.70 -21.75 14.86
N HIS A 122 11.47 -22.80 14.58
CA HIS A 122 10.97 -24.06 14.05
C HIS A 122 11.56 -25.26 14.80
N ASN A 123 10.94 -26.43 14.66
CA ASN A 123 11.44 -27.71 15.16
C ASN A 123 12.29 -28.45 14.10
N ASP A 124 12.78 -29.63 14.47
CA ASP A 124 13.60 -30.48 13.57
C ASP A 124 12.84 -31.04 12.37
N GLN A 125 11.52 -30.92 12.36
CA GLN A 125 10.65 -31.28 11.21
C GLN A 125 10.37 -30.06 10.30
N GLY A 126 10.96 -28.91 10.57
CA GLY A 126 10.76 -27.65 9.83
C GLY A 126 9.44 -26.94 10.13
N LYS A 127 8.62 -27.41 11.09
CA LYS A 127 7.39 -26.73 11.49
C LYS A 127 7.68 -25.58 12.43
N VAL A 128 7.02 -24.43 12.20
CA VAL A 128 7.10 -23.29 13.10
C VAL A 128 6.54 -23.64 14.48
N THR A 129 7.23 -23.20 15.52
CA THR A 129 6.86 -23.45 16.94
C THR A 129 6.58 -22.18 17.72
N GLY A 130 6.90 -21.01 17.17
CA GLY A 130 6.72 -19.72 17.80
C GLY A 130 7.67 -18.65 17.27
N VAL A 131 7.86 -17.61 18.06
CA VAL A 131 8.76 -16.49 17.76
C VAL A 131 9.61 -16.13 18.96
N GLU A 132 10.81 -15.60 18.70
CA GLU A 132 11.60 -14.83 19.68
C GLU A 132 11.35 -13.34 19.45
N TYR A 133 11.25 -12.58 20.53
CA TYR A 133 11.09 -11.14 20.47
C TYR A 133 11.79 -10.43 21.61
N PHE A 134 12.24 -9.22 21.37
CA PHE A 134 12.74 -8.32 22.40
C PHE A 134 11.56 -7.56 23.03
N ASP A 135 11.48 -7.59 24.35
CA ASP A 135 10.47 -6.83 25.11
C ASP A 135 10.89 -5.35 25.29
N LYS A 136 10.09 -4.57 26.02
CA LYS A 136 10.34 -3.15 26.27
C LYS A 136 11.67 -2.87 26.97
N ASP A 137 12.17 -3.82 27.74
CA ASP A 137 13.41 -3.71 28.53
C ASP A 137 14.63 -4.28 27.77
N GLY A 138 14.43 -4.79 26.56
CA GLY A 138 15.46 -5.38 25.71
C GLY A 138 15.78 -6.82 26.04
N ALA A 139 15.00 -7.47 26.89
CA ALA A 139 15.18 -8.88 27.20
C ALA A 139 14.57 -9.76 26.09
N LEU A 140 15.29 -10.81 25.70
CA LEU A 140 14.81 -11.77 24.71
C LEU A 140 13.76 -12.70 25.35
N GLN A 141 12.60 -12.74 24.76
CA GLN A 141 11.44 -13.53 25.18
C GLN A 141 11.04 -14.50 24.08
N MET A 142 10.25 -15.52 24.44
CA MET A 142 9.69 -16.49 23.49
C MET A 142 8.17 -16.54 23.61
N GLN A 143 7.49 -16.53 22.47
CA GLN A 143 6.06 -16.82 22.36
C GLN A 143 5.86 -18.07 21.53
N LYS A 144 5.32 -19.13 22.15
CA LYS A 144 4.93 -20.36 21.43
C LYS A 144 3.67 -20.11 20.60
N ALA A 145 3.62 -20.70 19.40
CA ALA A 145 2.48 -20.62 18.50
C ALA A 145 2.36 -21.91 17.68
N ARG A 146 1.12 -22.31 17.37
CA ARG A 146 0.83 -23.42 16.45
C ARG A 146 0.90 -22.95 14.99
N VAL A 147 0.55 -21.69 14.73
CA VAL A 147 0.57 -21.02 13.43
C VAL A 147 1.22 -19.65 13.63
N VAL A 148 2.04 -19.23 12.70
CA VAL A 148 2.59 -17.87 12.64
C VAL A 148 2.14 -17.20 11.35
N CYS A 149 1.58 -15.98 11.48
CA CYS A 149 1.23 -15.11 10.35
C CYS A 149 2.16 -13.88 10.37
N VAL A 150 2.98 -13.72 9.36
CA VAL A 150 3.87 -12.56 9.21
C VAL A 150 3.13 -11.47 8.45
N ALA A 151 3.03 -10.27 9.03
CA ALA A 151 2.31 -9.13 8.49
C ALA A 151 3.10 -7.83 8.68
N GLY A 152 4.40 -7.87 8.43
CA GLY A 152 5.34 -6.77 8.63
C GLY A 152 5.52 -5.85 7.40
N ASN A 153 4.69 -5.95 6.39
CA ASN A 153 4.79 -5.36 5.04
C ASN A 153 5.97 -5.87 4.20
N SER A 154 6.06 -5.40 2.95
CA SER A 154 7.05 -5.90 1.97
C SER A 154 8.52 -5.52 2.27
N LEU A 155 8.80 -4.82 3.35
CA LEU A 155 10.16 -4.53 3.80
C LEU A 155 10.54 -5.40 5.01
N GLU A 156 9.70 -5.45 6.02
CA GLU A 156 10.00 -6.16 7.27
C GLU A 156 9.62 -7.65 7.21
N SER A 157 8.62 -8.06 6.42
CA SER A 157 8.27 -9.48 6.27
C SER A 157 9.41 -10.30 5.66
N PRO A 158 10.02 -9.92 4.51
CA PRO A 158 11.18 -10.63 4.00
C PRO A 158 12.40 -10.51 4.94
N ARG A 159 12.62 -9.34 5.55
CA ARG A 159 13.68 -9.17 6.55
C ARG A 159 13.52 -10.18 7.70
N MET A 160 12.30 -10.40 8.19
CA MET A 160 12.00 -11.38 9.25
C MET A 160 12.35 -12.80 8.81
N LEU A 161 11.95 -13.20 7.61
CA LEU A 161 12.25 -14.52 7.06
C LEU A 161 13.75 -14.72 6.88
N LEU A 162 14.47 -13.75 6.34
CA LEU A 162 15.93 -13.79 6.15
C LEU A 162 16.69 -13.83 7.48
N ASN A 163 16.28 -13.03 8.47
CA ASN A 163 16.89 -13.06 9.82
C ASN A 163 16.57 -14.36 10.59
N SER A 164 15.61 -15.16 10.13
CA SER A 164 15.26 -16.46 10.72
C SER A 164 16.02 -17.64 10.10
N ALA A 165 17.13 -17.38 9.40
CA ALA A 165 18.01 -18.40 8.85
C ALA A 165 18.56 -19.36 9.94
N THR A 166 18.64 -20.65 9.60
CA THR A 166 19.18 -21.72 10.45
C THR A 166 19.97 -22.71 9.59
N SER A 167 20.57 -23.72 10.21
CA SER A 167 21.25 -24.79 9.45
C SER A 167 20.30 -25.58 8.53
N MET A 168 19.01 -25.66 8.87
CA MET A 168 17.97 -26.27 8.01
C MET A 168 17.51 -25.34 6.89
N PHE A 169 17.50 -24.04 7.12
CA PHE A 169 17.09 -22.99 6.17
C PHE A 169 18.20 -21.93 6.05
N PRO A 170 19.34 -22.27 5.39
CA PRO A 170 20.54 -21.41 5.44
C PRO A 170 20.35 -20.07 4.71
N ASP A 171 19.48 -20.01 3.73
CA ASP A 171 19.20 -18.80 2.93
C ASP A 171 17.98 -17.99 3.43
N GLY A 172 17.51 -18.27 4.66
CA GLY A 172 16.32 -17.70 5.25
C GLY A 172 15.14 -18.67 5.30
N LEU A 173 14.24 -18.43 6.23
CA LEU A 173 13.05 -19.27 6.42
C LEU A 173 12.10 -19.16 5.22
N ALA A 174 11.55 -20.28 4.77
CA ALA A 174 10.64 -20.36 3.61
C ALA A 174 11.24 -19.83 2.28
N ASN A 175 12.55 -19.96 2.10
CA ASN A 175 13.29 -19.42 0.95
C ASN A 175 13.92 -20.47 0.04
N SER A 176 13.36 -21.67 -0.07
CA SER A 176 13.88 -22.71 -0.99
C SER A 176 13.86 -22.27 -2.45
N SER A 177 12.94 -21.39 -2.83
CA SER A 177 12.85 -20.79 -4.16
C SER A 177 13.89 -19.69 -4.42
N GLY A 178 14.52 -19.13 -3.39
CA GLY A 178 15.34 -17.93 -3.50
C GLY A 178 14.55 -16.65 -3.82
N MET A 179 13.21 -16.66 -3.63
CA MET A 179 12.33 -15.53 -3.97
C MET A 179 12.01 -14.61 -2.78
N VAL A 180 12.38 -14.97 -1.55
CA VAL A 180 12.21 -14.08 -0.41
C VAL A 180 13.00 -12.79 -0.61
N GLY A 181 12.33 -11.66 -0.52
CA GLY A 181 12.89 -10.34 -0.73
C GLY A 181 12.91 -9.85 -2.17
N LYS A 182 12.75 -10.71 -3.18
CA LYS A 182 12.77 -10.32 -4.60
C LYS A 182 11.43 -9.76 -5.10
N ASN A 183 11.45 -9.10 -6.26
CA ASN A 183 10.27 -8.54 -6.91
C ASN A 183 9.60 -7.42 -6.11
N TYR A 184 10.38 -6.62 -5.43
CA TYR A 184 9.87 -5.46 -4.71
C TYR A 184 9.22 -4.46 -5.67
N MET A 185 7.97 -4.13 -5.40
CA MET A 185 7.17 -3.13 -6.08
C MET A 185 6.67 -2.09 -5.09
N ARG A 186 6.39 -0.88 -5.57
CA ARG A 186 5.94 0.22 -4.71
C ARG A 186 4.94 1.16 -5.36
N HIS A 187 4.38 0.81 -6.49
CA HIS A 187 3.70 1.65 -7.46
C HIS A 187 4.58 2.76 -8.05
N MET A 188 4.46 2.95 -9.34
CA MET A 188 5.01 4.12 -10.02
C MET A 188 4.27 5.36 -9.53
N THR A 189 4.98 6.36 -9.02
CA THR A 189 4.38 7.56 -8.47
C THR A 189 4.95 8.83 -9.06
N GLY A 190 4.17 9.88 -8.91
CA GLY A 190 4.49 11.26 -9.17
C GLY A 190 3.35 12.15 -8.67
N SER A 191 3.51 13.46 -8.78
CA SER A 191 2.43 14.40 -8.50
C SER A 191 2.47 15.55 -9.50
N VAL A 192 1.33 16.15 -9.75
CA VAL A 192 1.23 17.40 -10.48
C VAL A 192 0.47 18.40 -9.61
N TYR A 193 1.10 19.53 -9.35
CA TYR A 193 0.45 20.67 -8.73
C TYR A 193 0.27 21.78 -9.74
N ALA A 194 -0.70 22.64 -9.50
CA ALA A 194 -1.02 23.76 -10.38
C ALA A 194 -1.41 24.99 -9.57
N SER A 195 -1.02 26.18 -10.05
CA SER A 195 -1.44 27.47 -9.51
C SER A 195 -2.51 28.11 -10.38
N PHE A 196 -3.42 28.84 -9.73
CA PHE A 196 -4.53 29.56 -10.37
C PHE A 196 -4.58 31.01 -9.90
N ASP A 197 -5.25 31.89 -10.65
CA ASP A 197 -5.47 33.29 -10.26
C ASP A 197 -6.45 33.43 -9.07
N LYS A 198 -7.26 32.39 -8.82
CA LYS A 198 -8.26 32.37 -7.75
C LYS A 198 -7.94 31.33 -6.69
N PRO A 199 -8.30 31.58 -5.42
CA PRO A 199 -8.09 30.61 -4.35
C PRO A 199 -8.82 29.28 -4.57
N VAL A 200 -8.10 28.18 -4.50
CA VAL A 200 -8.62 26.81 -4.53
C VAL A 200 -8.72 26.25 -3.11
N ARG A 201 -7.72 26.52 -2.29
CA ARG A 201 -7.64 26.02 -0.89
C ARG A 201 -7.73 24.51 -0.84
N MET A 202 -6.88 23.82 -1.60
CA MET A 202 -6.86 22.36 -1.75
C MET A 202 -6.75 21.58 -0.43
N TRP A 203 -6.21 22.21 0.59
CA TRP A 203 -6.02 21.64 1.94
C TRP A 203 -7.31 21.52 2.76
N ARG A 204 -8.41 22.11 2.31
CA ARG A 204 -9.71 21.97 2.96
C ARG A 204 -10.44 20.75 2.47
N GLY A 205 -10.94 19.93 3.40
CA GLY A 205 -11.67 18.72 3.12
C GLY A 205 -10.78 17.47 3.08
N THR A 206 -11.29 16.39 2.51
CA THR A 206 -10.56 15.11 2.40
C THR A 206 -9.31 15.30 1.56
N THR A 207 -8.17 14.82 2.05
CA THR A 207 -6.86 15.02 1.42
C THR A 207 -6.78 14.37 0.03
N MET A 208 -7.36 13.17 -0.12
CA MET A 208 -7.47 12.44 -1.36
C MET A 208 -8.95 12.13 -1.60
N ALA A 209 -9.65 13.02 -2.31
CA ALA A 209 -11.11 12.92 -2.46
C ALA A 209 -11.55 12.44 -3.84
N GLY A 210 -10.77 12.67 -4.89
CA GLY A 210 -11.18 12.45 -6.28
C GLY A 210 -10.24 11.57 -7.05
N ILE A 211 -10.80 10.84 -8.02
CA ILE A 211 -10.08 9.89 -8.87
C ILE A 211 -10.51 10.08 -10.32
N ILE A 212 -9.56 9.95 -11.26
CA ILE A 212 -9.77 9.65 -12.68
C ILE A 212 -9.24 8.24 -12.92
N GLN A 213 -10.10 7.32 -13.37
CA GLN A 213 -9.75 5.91 -13.60
C GLN A 213 -9.70 5.52 -15.08
N ASP A 214 -10.00 6.43 -16.01
CA ASP A 214 -9.95 6.14 -17.46
C ASP A 214 -8.58 5.59 -17.90
N GLU A 215 -7.49 6.03 -17.24
CA GLU A 215 -6.12 5.62 -17.57
C GLU A 215 -5.67 4.32 -16.87
N ALA A 216 -6.47 3.76 -15.98
CA ALA A 216 -6.14 2.53 -15.24
C ALA A 216 -6.15 1.28 -16.13
N ARG A 217 -6.82 1.33 -17.28
CA ARG A 217 -6.88 0.22 -18.22
C ARG A 217 -5.64 0.17 -19.11
N HIS A 218 -5.19 -1.05 -19.39
CA HIS A 218 -4.13 -1.26 -20.37
C HIS A 218 -4.57 -0.81 -21.76
N ASP A 219 -3.75 0.05 -22.38
CA ASP A 219 -3.90 0.48 -23.78
C ASP A 219 -2.52 0.50 -24.44
N PRO A 220 -2.22 -0.47 -25.36
CA PRO A 220 -0.92 -0.58 -25.97
C PRO A 220 -0.54 0.63 -26.85
N SER A 221 -1.53 1.43 -27.30
CA SER A 221 -1.27 2.62 -28.14
C SER A 221 -0.51 3.72 -27.37
N ARG A 222 -0.51 3.68 -26.04
CA ARG A 222 0.21 4.63 -25.16
C ARG A 222 1.71 4.36 -25.05
N GLY A 223 2.20 3.22 -25.56
CA GLY A 223 3.63 2.87 -25.59
C GLY A 223 4.16 2.29 -24.28
N PHE A 224 3.29 1.85 -23.38
CA PHE A 224 3.62 1.12 -22.15
C PHE A 224 2.53 0.09 -21.82
N VAL A 225 2.89 -0.87 -20.97
CA VAL A 225 1.99 -1.90 -20.44
C VAL A 225 1.48 -1.47 -19.07
N GLY A 226 0.25 -1.89 -18.73
CA GLY A 226 -0.39 -1.52 -17.48
C GLY A 226 -1.17 -0.21 -17.59
N GLY A 227 -1.49 0.37 -16.45
CA GLY A 227 -2.25 1.60 -16.33
C GLY A 227 -1.91 2.38 -15.07
N TYR A 228 -2.52 3.53 -14.94
CA TYR A 228 -2.40 4.41 -13.77
C TYR A 228 -3.71 5.13 -13.50
N GLU A 229 -3.88 5.62 -12.30
CA GLU A 229 -4.94 6.55 -11.95
C GLU A 229 -4.37 7.90 -11.49
N LEU A 230 -5.20 8.93 -11.60
CA LEU A 230 -4.91 10.25 -11.08
C LEU A 230 -5.82 10.50 -9.88
N GLU A 231 -5.24 10.75 -8.74
CA GLU A 231 -5.97 11.03 -7.49
C GLU A 231 -5.76 12.47 -7.05
N THR A 232 -6.77 13.13 -6.53
CA THR A 232 -6.56 14.46 -5.93
C THR A 232 -5.70 14.35 -4.68
N LEU A 233 -4.75 15.26 -4.51
CA LEU A 233 -3.87 15.32 -3.34
C LEU A 233 -3.81 16.74 -2.79
N GLY A 234 -4.43 16.96 -1.65
CA GLY A 234 -4.40 18.23 -0.92
C GLY A 234 -3.48 18.14 0.28
N LEU A 235 -2.23 18.59 0.16
CA LEU A 235 -1.25 18.57 1.24
C LEU A 235 -1.27 19.88 2.05
N GLY A 236 -0.95 19.80 3.35
CA GLY A 236 -0.64 20.96 4.18
C GLY A 236 0.72 21.58 3.84
N VAL A 237 0.91 22.86 4.16
CA VAL A 237 2.12 23.65 3.79
C VAL A 237 3.44 22.96 4.10
N PRO A 238 3.68 22.31 5.27
CA PRO A 238 4.95 21.64 5.53
C PRO A 238 5.27 20.52 4.53
N PHE A 239 4.25 19.73 4.17
CA PHE A 239 4.41 18.67 3.17
C PHE A 239 4.61 19.23 1.76
N MET A 240 3.92 20.32 1.42
CA MET A 240 4.14 21.01 0.15
C MET A 240 5.58 21.44 -0.03
N ALA A 241 6.21 21.99 1.00
CA ALA A 241 7.60 22.39 0.98
C ALA A 241 8.54 21.21 0.66
N ALA A 242 8.25 20.03 1.20
CA ALA A 242 9.06 18.84 0.98
C ALA A 242 8.87 18.22 -0.43
N PHE A 243 7.68 18.38 -1.03
CA PHE A 243 7.32 17.69 -2.29
C PHE A 243 7.44 18.56 -3.54
N LEU A 244 7.14 19.87 -3.45
CA LEU A 244 7.13 20.75 -4.62
C LEU A 244 8.52 20.98 -5.20
N ASP A 245 9.50 21.22 -4.33
CA ASP A 245 10.87 21.48 -4.73
C ASP A 245 11.81 21.08 -3.59
N PRO A 246 12.12 19.79 -3.46
CA PRO A 246 12.96 19.28 -2.39
C PRO A 246 14.33 19.96 -2.39
N GLY A 247 14.67 20.62 -1.28
CA GLY A 247 15.91 21.37 -1.14
C GLY A 247 15.86 22.79 -1.72
N ALA A 248 14.72 23.24 -2.23
CA ALA A 248 14.56 24.62 -2.67
C ALA A 248 14.65 25.62 -1.52
N TRP A 249 15.15 26.79 -1.82
CA TRP A 249 15.30 27.91 -0.89
C TRP A 249 15.23 29.26 -1.62
N GLY A 250 15.11 30.34 -0.85
CA GLY A 250 15.10 31.70 -1.39
C GLY A 250 13.78 32.11 -2.03
N ARG A 251 13.82 33.11 -2.90
CA ARG A 251 12.61 33.76 -3.42
C ARG A 251 11.69 32.85 -4.24
N SER A 252 12.24 31.93 -5.03
CA SER A 252 11.44 31.01 -5.85
C SER A 252 10.60 30.09 -4.96
N PHE A 253 11.20 29.56 -3.90
CA PHE A 253 10.51 28.75 -2.90
C PHE A 253 9.43 29.55 -2.16
N THR A 254 9.78 30.74 -1.65
CA THR A 254 8.82 31.63 -0.96
C THR A 254 7.62 31.97 -1.85
N SER A 255 7.88 32.33 -3.11
CA SER A 255 6.80 32.63 -4.08
C SER A 255 5.90 31.41 -4.37
N ALA A 256 6.49 30.21 -4.43
CA ALA A 256 5.69 29.00 -4.57
C ALA A 256 4.82 28.76 -3.34
N MET A 257 5.34 28.97 -2.13
CA MET A 257 4.60 28.85 -0.88
C MET A 257 3.53 29.92 -0.69
N ASP A 258 3.79 31.16 -1.10
CA ASP A 258 2.82 32.27 -1.07
C ASP A 258 1.61 31.99 -1.98
N SER A 259 1.80 31.21 -3.06
CA SER A 259 0.72 30.81 -3.97
C SER A 259 -0.16 29.65 -3.42
N TYR A 260 0.13 29.13 -2.24
CA TYR A 260 -0.46 27.93 -1.69
C TYR A 260 -2.01 27.95 -1.62
N GLU A 261 -2.62 29.08 -1.28
CA GLU A 261 -4.09 29.20 -1.28
C GLU A 261 -4.71 28.97 -2.67
N ASN A 262 -3.95 29.27 -3.70
CA ASN A 262 -4.38 29.21 -5.10
C ASN A 262 -4.01 27.89 -5.78
N MET A 263 -3.45 26.93 -5.05
CA MET A 263 -2.99 25.68 -5.63
C MET A 263 -4.04 24.57 -5.59
N ALA A 264 -4.02 23.75 -6.66
CA ALA A 264 -4.61 22.41 -6.70
C ALA A 264 -3.50 21.36 -6.86
N GLY A 265 -3.77 20.14 -6.47
CA GLY A 265 -2.81 19.05 -6.57
C GLY A 265 -3.43 17.70 -6.86
N MET A 266 -2.68 16.86 -7.57
CA MET A 266 -3.00 15.45 -7.79
C MET A 266 -1.77 14.58 -7.57
N TRP A 267 -2.04 13.35 -7.18
CA TRP A 267 -1.11 12.24 -7.11
C TRP A 267 -1.33 11.31 -8.30
N ILE A 268 -0.28 10.72 -8.78
CA ILE A 268 -0.27 9.71 -9.82
C ILE A 268 0.08 8.38 -9.17
N VAL A 269 -0.75 7.37 -9.38
CA VAL A 269 -0.53 5.99 -8.93
C VAL A 269 -0.62 5.09 -10.13
N GLY A 270 0.44 4.34 -10.41
CA GLY A 270 0.49 3.44 -11.56
C GLY A 270 1.15 2.12 -11.23
N GLU A 271 0.89 1.15 -12.06
CA GLU A 271 1.57 -0.13 -11.98
C GLU A 271 3.08 0.07 -12.09
N ASP A 272 3.85 -0.69 -11.34
CA ASP A 272 5.29 -0.85 -11.56
C ASP A 272 5.59 -2.32 -11.89
N MET A 273 6.60 -2.52 -12.74
CA MET A 273 6.97 -3.86 -13.18
C MET A 273 7.78 -4.58 -12.11
N PRO A 274 7.37 -5.81 -11.71
CA PRO A 274 8.19 -6.63 -10.83
C PRO A 274 9.50 -6.99 -11.53
N GLN A 275 10.61 -6.82 -10.82
CA GLN A 275 11.95 -7.17 -11.27
C GLN A 275 12.67 -7.90 -10.14
N GLU A 276 13.36 -9.01 -10.42
CA GLU A 276 14.11 -9.73 -9.37
C GLU A 276 15.27 -8.91 -8.79
N SER A 277 15.80 -7.95 -9.58
CA SER A 277 16.82 -7.00 -9.13
C SER A 277 16.28 -5.96 -8.14
N ASN A 278 14.98 -5.68 -8.16
CA ASN A 278 14.32 -4.88 -7.15
C ASN A 278 14.03 -5.78 -5.94
N CYS A 279 14.81 -5.62 -4.88
CA CYS A 279 14.77 -6.58 -3.79
C CYS A 279 15.07 -5.95 -2.43
N VAL A 280 14.71 -6.69 -1.40
CA VAL A 280 15.08 -6.46 0.00
C VAL A 280 16.05 -7.55 0.41
N THR A 281 17.24 -7.15 0.83
CA THR A 281 18.27 -8.03 1.40
C THR A 281 18.59 -7.61 2.85
N LEU A 282 19.39 -8.37 3.54
CA LEU A 282 19.96 -7.94 4.83
C LEU A 282 21.19 -7.06 4.61
N ASN A 283 21.35 -6.05 5.45
CA ASN A 283 22.55 -5.21 5.47
C ASN A 283 23.57 -5.78 6.45
N ASP A 284 24.74 -6.18 5.96
CA ASP A 284 25.78 -6.81 6.78
C ASP A 284 26.44 -5.83 7.76
N ALA A 285 26.51 -4.55 7.40
CA ALA A 285 27.23 -3.53 8.16
C ALA A 285 26.33 -2.77 9.14
N VAL A 286 25.05 -2.57 8.81
CA VAL A 286 24.11 -1.77 9.61
C VAL A 286 23.14 -2.67 10.35
N LYS A 287 23.06 -2.44 11.66
CA LYS A 287 22.16 -3.18 12.55
C LYS A 287 21.20 -2.22 13.26
N ASP A 288 20.04 -2.72 13.62
CA ASP A 288 19.11 -1.99 14.46
C ASP A 288 19.57 -1.96 15.94
N LYS A 289 18.78 -1.30 16.77
CA LYS A 289 19.08 -1.18 18.22
C LYS A 289 19.17 -2.53 18.97
N TRP A 290 18.65 -3.60 18.36
CA TRP A 290 18.66 -4.95 18.90
C TRP A 290 19.81 -5.82 18.35
N GLY A 291 20.66 -5.23 17.50
CA GLY A 291 21.77 -5.93 16.86
C GLY A 291 21.37 -6.78 15.66
N MET A 292 20.12 -6.69 15.19
CA MET A 292 19.65 -7.43 14.02
C MET A 292 19.99 -6.68 12.72
N PRO A 293 20.44 -7.37 11.64
CA PRO A 293 20.63 -6.75 10.34
C PRO A 293 19.38 -6.00 9.88
N VAL A 294 19.53 -4.77 9.40
CA VAL A 294 18.41 -4.01 8.83
C VAL A 294 18.14 -4.40 7.39
N ALA A 295 16.94 -4.08 6.89
CA ALA A 295 16.60 -4.24 5.48
C ALA A 295 17.48 -3.31 4.62
N ASN A 296 18.02 -3.84 3.53
CA ASN A 296 18.69 -3.10 2.47
C ASN A 296 17.83 -3.19 1.21
N VAL A 297 17.31 -2.05 0.75
CA VAL A 297 16.35 -1.99 -0.35
C VAL A 297 17.04 -1.58 -1.63
N HIS A 298 16.97 -2.44 -2.65
CA HIS A 298 17.43 -2.15 -4.00
C HIS A 298 16.21 -1.89 -4.89
N PHE A 299 16.21 -0.75 -5.56
CA PHE A 299 15.10 -0.38 -6.46
C PHE A 299 15.59 0.45 -7.64
N THR A 300 15.16 0.06 -8.82
CA THR A 300 15.35 0.80 -10.07
C THR A 300 14.02 0.80 -10.85
N ASP A 301 13.62 1.97 -11.34
CA ASP A 301 12.43 2.07 -12.19
C ASP A 301 12.65 1.27 -13.50
N HIS A 302 11.66 0.47 -13.88
CA HIS A 302 11.66 -0.17 -15.19
C HIS A 302 11.43 0.86 -16.30
N PRO A 303 11.98 0.71 -17.52
CA PRO A 303 11.71 1.62 -18.65
C PRO A 303 10.21 1.80 -18.95
N ASN A 304 9.41 0.76 -18.78
CA ASN A 304 7.95 0.81 -18.86
C ASN A 304 7.34 1.82 -17.89
N ASP A 305 7.80 1.82 -16.64
CA ASP A 305 7.27 2.65 -15.57
C ASP A 305 7.66 4.12 -15.77
N ILE A 306 8.86 4.35 -16.31
CA ILE A 306 9.32 5.69 -16.73
C ILE A 306 8.44 6.22 -17.86
N ALA A 307 8.13 5.40 -18.87
CA ALA A 307 7.26 5.79 -19.99
C ALA A 307 5.83 6.11 -19.48
N MET A 308 5.27 5.28 -18.62
CA MET A 308 3.97 5.48 -17.98
C MET A 308 3.94 6.77 -17.16
N ARG A 309 4.96 7.03 -16.33
CA ARG A 309 5.08 8.26 -15.53
C ARG A 309 5.12 9.52 -16.40
N ASN A 310 5.89 9.49 -17.46
CA ASN A 310 5.97 10.62 -18.40
C ASN A 310 4.62 10.90 -19.08
N HIS A 311 3.90 9.86 -19.47
CA HIS A 311 2.54 9.99 -20.00
C HIS A 311 1.60 10.57 -18.93
N ALA A 312 1.62 10.05 -17.72
CA ALA A 312 0.77 10.51 -16.62
C ALA A 312 1.04 11.97 -16.23
N TYR A 313 2.28 12.42 -16.22
CA TYR A 313 2.60 13.83 -16.01
C TYR A 313 2.00 14.73 -17.10
N LYS A 314 2.07 14.30 -18.37
CA LYS A 314 1.46 15.03 -19.48
C LYS A 314 -0.06 15.15 -19.31
N GLN A 315 -0.73 14.07 -18.96
CA GLN A 315 -2.18 14.07 -18.73
C GLN A 315 -2.56 14.89 -17.50
N GLY A 316 -1.86 14.74 -16.39
CA GLY A 316 -2.10 15.51 -15.18
C GLY A 316 -1.94 17.01 -15.35
N LYS A 317 -0.93 17.44 -16.12
CA LYS A 317 -0.75 18.85 -16.51
C LYS A 317 -1.93 19.35 -17.36
N ALA A 318 -2.30 18.58 -18.38
CA ALA A 318 -3.41 18.91 -19.28
C ALA A 318 -4.73 19.11 -18.54
N VAL A 319 -5.02 18.31 -17.51
CA VAL A 319 -6.21 18.45 -16.66
C VAL A 319 -6.29 19.86 -16.05
N TYR A 320 -5.20 20.35 -15.49
CA TYR A 320 -5.19 21.67 -14.85
C TYR A 320 -5.10 22.82 -15.87
N GLU A 321 -4.36 22.66 -16.95
CA GLU A 321 -4.23 23.63 -18.03
C GLU A 321 -5.60 23.86 -18.72
N ALA A 322 -6.41 22.82 -18.88
CA ALA A 322 -7.77 22.91 -19.44
C ALA A 322 -8.70 23.84 -18.65
N VAL A 323 -8.43 24.06 -17.36
CA VAL A 323 -9.24 24.95 -16.50
C VAL A 323 -8.53 26.24 -16.10
N GLY A 324 -7.46 26.59 -16.82
CA GLY A 324 -6.80 27.90 -16.70
C GLY A 324 -5.74 27.95 -15.59
N ALA A 325 -5.03 26.86 -15.34
CA ALA A 325 -3.84 26.91 -14.51
C ALA A 325 -2.82 27.89 -15.10
N THR A 326 -2.32 28.79 -14.27
CA THR A 326 -1.27 29.76 -14.68
C THR A 326 0.10 29.14 -14.70
N ARG A 327 0.30 28.06 -13.94
CA ARG A 327 1.51 27.26 -13.88
C ARG A 327 1.21 25.83 -13.42
N THR A 328 1.95 24.85 -13.95
CA THR A 328 1.92 23.45 -13.51
C THR A 328 3.29 22.99 -13.05
N PHE A 329 3.33 22.14 -12.01
CA PHE A 329 4.56 21.66 -11.38
C PHE A 329 4.52 20.14 -11.24
N PRO A 330 5.13 19.37 -12.16
CA PRO A 330 5.38 17.96 -11.90
C PRO A 330 6.47 17.82 -10.82
N THR A 331 6.24 16.97 -9.84
CA THR A 331 7.27 16.68 -8.83
C THR A 331 8.29 15.68 -9.37
N PRO A 332 9.53 15.66 -8.84
CA PRO A 332 10.42 14.53 -9.06
C PRO A 332 9.78 13.20 -8.62
N PRO A 333 10.19 12.07 -9.21
CA PRO A 333 9.76 10.76 -8.73
C PRO A 333 10.10 10.56 -7.25
N TYR A 334 9.20 9.98 -6.48
CA TYR A 334 9.40 9.66 -5.07
C TYR A 334 8.80 8.29 -4.72
N PRO A 335 9.29 7.62 -3.65
CA PRO A 335 8.75 6.32 -3.27
C PRO A 335 7.31 6.42 -2.76
N SER A 336 6.49 5.49 -3.16
CA SER A 336 5.16 5.28 -2.58
C SER A 336 5.25 4.46 -1.28
N THR A 337 4.18 4.45 -0.51
CA THR A 337 3.99 3.57 0.65
C THR A 337 3.28 2.26 0.29
N HIS A 338 3.01 2.00 -0.99
CA HIS A 338 2.35 0.80 -1.49
C HIS A 338 3.36 -0.33 -1.72
N ASN A 339 4.04 -0.76 -0.66
CA ASN A 339 5.08 -1.78 -0.75
C ASN A 339 4.49 -3.16 -1.00
N LEU A 340 4.91 -3.83 -2.09
CA LEU A 340 4.35 -5.10 -2.60
C LEU A 340 5.45 -6.07 -3.03
N GLY A 341 5.12 -7.35 -3.20
CA GLY A 341 5.83 -8.31 -4.05
C GLY A 341 6.92 -9.17 -3.43
N THR A 342 7.53 -8.78 -2.33
CA THR A 342 8.77 -9.40 -1.80
C THR A 342 8.64 -10.81 -1.21
N ASN A 343 7.43 -11.36 -1.12
CA ASN A 343 7.14 -12.74 -0.76
C ASN A 343 6.02 -13.26 -1.66
N ARG A 344 6.16 -13.03 -2.98
CA ARG A 344 5.08 -13.18 -3.95
C ARG A 344 4.42 -14.55 -3.94
N MET A 345 3.14 -14.54 -4.23
CA MET A 345 2.28 -15.70 -4.41
C MET A 345 2.62 -16.43 -5.73
N SER A 346 2.53 -17.75 -5.74
CA SER A 346 2.75 -18.53 -6.96
C SER A 346 1.98 -19.85 -6.96
N ALA A 347 1.72 -20.39 -8.14
CA ALA A 347 1.14 -21.73 -8.28
C ALA A 347 2.16 -22.84 -8.02
N LYS A 348 3.45 -22.58 -8.27
CA LYS A 348 4.55 -23.54 -8.14
C LYS A 348 5.57 -23.02 -7.12
N ALA A 349 6.08 -23.91 -6.29
CA ALA A 349 6.99 -23.54 -5.18
C ALA A 349 8.27 -22.83 -5.65
N GLN A 350 8.80 -23.17 -6.83
CA GLN A 350 10.02 -22.55 -7.35
C GLN A 350 9.82 -21.10 -7.85
N ASP A 351 8.58 -20.67 -8.07
CA ASP A 351 8.28 -19.36 -8.67
C ASP A 351 7.92 -18.28 -7.64
N GLY A 352 7.77 -18.64 -6.37
CA GLY A 352 7.38 -17.70 -5.30
C GLY A 352 7.60 -18.25 -3.91
N VAL A 353 7.08 -17.55 -2.92
CA VAL A 353 7.26 -17.85 -1.49
C VAL A 353 6.01 -18.48 -0.89
N VAL A 354 4.82 -18.03 -1.30
CA VAL A 354 3.53 -18.49 -0.77
C VAL A 354 2.61 -19.02 -1.86
N ASN A 355 1.73 -19.93 -1.47
CA ASN A 355 0.67 -20.44 -2.33
C ASN A 355 -0.55 -19.49 -2.35
N LYS A 356 -1.60 -19.87 -3.06
CA LYS A 356 -2.85 -19.09 -3.19
C LYS A 356 -3.56 -18.70 -1.88
N TRP A 357 -3.15 -19.27 -0.75
CA TRP A 357 -3.70 -18.99 0.57
C TRP A 357 -2.79 -18.08 1.42
N GLY A 358 -1.68 -17.61 0.85
CA GLY A 358 -0.65 -16.91 1.61
C GLY A 358 0.14 -17.83 2.54
N GLN A 359 -0.06 -19.15 2.46
CA GLN A 359 0.70 -20.17 3.18
C GLN A 359 2.04 -20.38 2.47
N THR A 360 3.14 -20.44 3.19
CA THR A 360 4.44 -20.68 2.56
C THR A 360 4.48 -22.05 1.91
N HIS A 361 5.23 -22.17 0.80
CA HIS A 361 5.40 -23.47 0.11
C HIS A 361 6.22 -24.46 0.92
N ASP A 362 7.15 -23.98 1.72
CA ASP A 362 8.10 -24.79 2.48
C ASP A 362 7.58 -25.24 3.85
N ILE A 363 6.70 -24.45 4.47
CA ILE A 363 6.31 -24.63 5.88
C ILE A 363 4.79 -24.45 6.02
N ASP A 364 4.08 -25.53 6.31
CA ASP A 364 2.62 -25.58 6.30
C ASP A 364 1.93 -24.66 7.33
N ASN A 365 2.58 -24.35 8.44
CA ASN A 365 2.01 -23.54 9.51
C ASN A 365 2.61 -22.13 9.60
N LEU A 366 3.22 -21.65 8.49
CA LEU A 366 3.71 -20.29 8.32
C LEU A 366 2.97 -19.61 7.18
N PHE A 367 2.47 -18.39 7.44
CA PHE A 367 1.70 -17.60 6.50
C PHE A 367 2.24 -16.18 6.38
N ILE A 368 2.10 -15.59 5.19
CA ILE A 368 2.33 -14.17 4.94
C ILE A 368 0.97 -13.48 4.77
N SER A 369 0.75 -12.37 5.49
CA SER A 369 -0.56 -11.72 5.58
C SER A 369 -0.50 -10.22 5.30
N ASP A 370 0.27 -9.82 4.29
CA ASP A 370 0.44 -8.42 3.88
C ASP A 370 0.63 -8.28 2.37
N GLY A 371 0.97 -7.07 1.89
CA GLY A 371 1.17 -6.79 0.47
C GLY A 371 2.37 -7.48 -0.16
N SER A 372 3.27 -8.06 0.62
CA SER A 372 4.44 -8.76 0.07
C SER A 372 4.08 -10.00 -0.75
N GLN A 373 2.88 -10.56 -0.56
CA GLN A 373 2.39 -11.71 -1.31
C GLN A 373 1.87 -11.39 -2.73
N PHE A 374 1.79 -10.12 -3.12
CA PHE A 374 1.34 -9.71 -4.46
C PHE A 374 2.31 -10.17 -5.54
N THR A 375 1.78 -10.56 -6.70
CA THR A 375 2.58 -10.91 -7.89
C THR A 375 2.76 -9.73 -8.83
N THR A 376 1.76 -8.84 -8.87
CA THR A 376 1.72 -7.59 -9.65
C THR A 376 0.96 -6.52 -8.85
N GLY A 377 1.22 -5.24 -9.12
CA GLY A 377 0.62 -4.11 -8.41
C GLY A 377 -0.84 -3.88 -8.79
N ALA A 378 -1.16 -3.59 -10.01
CA ALA A 378 -2.31 -2.87 -10.54
C ALA A 378 -2.22 -1.35 -10.32
N ALA A 379 -3.12 -0.58 -10.94
CA ALA A 379 -3.11 0.88 -10.85
C ALA A 379 -3.78 1.42 -9.57
N GLU A 380 -4.50 0.57 -8.84
CA GLU A 380 -5.34 0.95 -7.71
C GLU A 380 -4.64 0.80 -6.36
N ASN A 381 -5.06 1.57 -5.36
CA ASN A 381 -4.56 1.47 -3.99
C ASN A 381 -4.75 0.06 -3.41
N PRO A 382 -3.71 -0.62 -2.86
CA PRO A 382 -3.73 -2.08 -2.64
C PRO A 382 -4.42 -2.53 -1.36
N THR A 383 -4.78 -1.62 -0.45
CA THR A 383 -5.24 -1.97 0.91
C THR A 383 -6.49 -2.85 0.92
N LEU A 384 -7.47 -2.59 0.05
CA LEU A 384 -8.69 -3.40 -0.01
C LEU A 384 -8.38 -4.86 -0.38
N THR A 385 -7.47 -5.06 -1.33
CA THR A 385 -7.01 -6.41 -1.73
C THR A 385 -6.25 -7.10 -0.60
N ILE A 386 -5.36 -6.38 0.11
CA ILE A 386 -4.63 -6.91 1.27
C ILE A 386 -5.61 -7.40 2.34
N VAL A 387 -6.62 -6.59 2.68
CA VAL A 387 -7.63 -6.96 3.68
C VAL A 387 -8.48 -8.14 3.22
N SER A 388 -8.85 -8.18 1.95
CA SER A 388 -9.62 -9.30 1.36
C SER A 388 -8.84 -10.62 1.43
N LEU A 389 -7.54 -10.59 1.10
CA LEU A 389 -6.64 -11.72 1.23
C LEU A 389 -6.47 -12.16 2.69
N ALA A 390 -6.34 -11.21 3.62
CA ALA A 390 -6.22 -11.51 5.05
C ALA A 390 -7.48 -12.18 5.61
N ILE A 391 -8.68 -11.71 5.25
CA ILE A 391 -9.94 -12.34 5.64
C ILE A 391 -10.02 -13.76 5.07
N ARG A 392 -9.69 -13.94 3.79
CA ARG A 392 -9.69 -15.24 3.13
C ARG A 392 -8.72 -16.23 3.79
N GLN A 393 -7.53 -15.75 4.15
CA GLN A 393 -6.50 -16.51 4.85
C GLN A 393 -6.96 -16.91 6.25
N ALA A 394 -7.59 -15.99 7.00
CA ALA A 394 -8.12 -16.28 8.33
C ALA A 394 -9.21 -17.36 8.29
N ASP A 395 -10.15 -17.31 7.33
CA ASP A 395 -11.17 -18.35 7.12
C ASP A 395 -10.51 -19.71 6.83
N ARG A 396 -9.43 -19.73 6.02
CA ARG A 396 -8.67 -20.96 5.72
C ARG A 396 -7.98 -21.51 6.96
N ILE A 397 -7.24 -20.69 7.70
CA ILE A 397 -6.52 -21.10 8.92
C ILE A 397 -7.51 -21.68 9.93
N ALA A 398 -8.63 -21.00 10.19
CA ALA A 398 -9.65 -21.48 11.12
C ALA A 398 -10.22 -22.85 10.72
N SER A 399 -10.49 -23.05 9.42
CA SER A 399 -10.95 -24.33 8.88
C SER A 399 -9.92 -25.45 9.07
N GLU A 400 -8.64 -25.20 8.75
CA GLU A 400 -7.58 -26.21 8.88
C GLU A 400 -7.28 -26.54 10.35
N MET A 401 -7.28 -25.55 11.23
CA MET A 401 -7.13 -25.77 12.68
C MET A 401 -8.28 -26.64 13.25
N THR A 402 -9.52 -26.41 12.78
CA THR A 402 -10.68 -27.22 13.19
C THR A 402 -10.53 -28.67 12.72
N ARG A 403 -9.94 -28.89 11.55
CA ARG A 403 -9.64 -30.22 11.00
C ARG A 403 -8.40 -30.86 11.62
N LYS A 404 -7.67 -30.16 12.49
CA LYS A 404 -6.38 -30.57 13.07
C LYS A 404 -5.30 -30.83 12.00
N ALA A 405 -5.36 -30.10 10.87
CA ALA A 405 -4.38 -30.16 9.80
C ALA A 405 -3.23 -29.13 10.00
N LEU A 406 -3.44 -28.14 10.87
CA LEU A 406 -2.44 -27.16 11.34
C LEU A 406 -2.22 -27.28 12.85
#